data_bd4712490369754d3e7f6406e72e4d3a
#
_entry.id   bd4712490369754d3e7f6406e72e4d3a
#
_cell.length_a   1.000
_cell.length_b   1.000
_cell.length_c   1.000
_cell.angle_alpha   90.00
_cell.angle_beta   90.00
_cell.angle_gamma   90.00
#
_symmetry.space_group_name_H-M   'P 1'
#
loop_
_entity.id
_entity.type
_entity.pdbx_description
1 polymer ?
#
loop_
_entity_poly.entity_id
_entity_poly.type
_entity_poly.pdbx_seq_one_letter_code
_entity_poly.pdbx_strand_id
1 'polypeptide(L)'
;MSVTDKIPMRIANTLLNSLKGGVVPRTGLGYITVGRKDEIDALLNDIEMISEGGASFRFVVGKYGAGKSFLLQTIRNYAMERGFVVVDADLSPERRLVGNKGDGLATYKELMKNLSTLTSPDGGALSLLLSKWVNALKTDVMTENALMADSEKLNSLVEIKIHQIVNELESIVHGFDFARIISLYWRAVVNEDDELKSKVLKWLRGEYSTKTEAKNELGVGVIINDDDWYEYIKLFSMFVVKAGYKGMIMMIDELVNLFKIPHSISRQN
;
A
#
# COMPACT_ATOMS: atom_id res chain seq x y z
N MET A 1 14.90 15.67 19.11
CA MET A 1 13.92 15.64 20.24
C MET A 1 14.68 15.69 21.54
N SER A 2 14.37 16.62 22.44
CA SER A 2 15.05 16.72 23.73
C SER A 2 14.61 15.58 24.66
N VAL A 3 15.51 15.08 25.48
CA VAL A 3 15.36 13.90 26.37
C VAL A 3 14.32 14.12 27.51
N THR A 4 13.49 15.15 27.44
CA THR A 4 12.57 15.57 28.52
C THR A 4 11.08 15.34 28.27
N ASP A 5 10.68 14.82 27.10
CA ASP A 5 9.27 14.52 26.87
C ASP A 5 8.86 13.25 27.62
N LYS A 6 8.05 13.40 28.66
CA LYS A 6 7.50 12.27 29.40
C LYS A 6 6.69 11.38 28.46
N ILE A 7 7.09 10.12 28.35
CA ILE A 7 6.35 9.12 27.55
C ILE A 7 4.94 8.98 28.15
N PRO A 8 3.86 9.15 27.38
CA PRO A 8 2.51 8.90 27.87
C PRO A 8 2.40 7.45 28.38
N MET A 9 1.77 7.26 29.54
CA MET A 9 1.69 5.97 30.24
C MET A 9 1.14 4.85 29.32
N ARG A 10 0.16 5.16 28.48
CA ARG A 10 -0.38 4.21 27.49
C ARG A 10 0.69 3.74 26.53
N ILE A 11 1.50 4.64 26.00
CA ILE A 11 2.59 4.31 25.06
C ILE A 11 3.67 3.50 25.78
N ALA A 12 4.06 3.91 26.98
CA ALA A 12 5.05 3.19 27.78
C ALA A 12 4.62 1.74 28.04
N ASN A 13 3.36 1.52 28.44
CA ASN A 13 2.83 0.18 28.65
C ASN A 13 2.78 -0.65 27.37
N THR A 14 2.40 -0.05 26.23
CA THR A 14 2.41 -0.75 24.93
C THR A 14 3.82 -1.17 24.54
N LEU A 15 4.81 -0.27 24.69
CA LEU A 15 6.21 -0.56 24.43
C LEU A 15 6.72 -1.72 25.32
N LEU A 16 6.49 -1.64 26.63
CA LEU A 16 6.94 -2.66 27.56
C LEU A 16 6.32 -4.04 27.27
N ASN A 17 5.02 -4.08 26.95
CA ASN A 17 4.33 -5.34 26.65
C ASN A 17 4.84 -5.95 25.34
N SER A 18 5.06 -5.15 24.29
CA SER A 18 5.62 -5.63 23.03
C SER A 18 7.03 -6.18 23.22
N LEU A 19 7.90 -5.44 23.94
CA LEU A 19 9.28 -5.87 24.21
C LEU A 19 9.33 -7.14 25.07
N LYS A 20 8.46 -7.26 26.09
CA LYS A 20 8.33 -8.50 26.88
C LYS A 20 7.87 -9.68 26.04
N GLY A 21 7.01 -9.44 25.04
CA GLY A 21 6.56 -10.45 24.09
C GLY A 21 7.57 -10.78 22.99
N GLY A 22 8.75 -10.12 22.98
CA GLY A 22 9.77 -10.33 21.95
C GLY A 22 9.39 -9.82 20.56
N VAL A 23 8.39 -8.92 20.47
CA VAL A 23 7.93 -8.35 19.19
C VAL A 23 8.30 -6.87 19.08
N VAL A 24 8.51 -6.40 17.85
CA VAL A 24 8.77 -4.98 17.60
C VAL A 24 7.50 -4.17 17.83
N PRO A 25 7.53 -3.13 18.71
CA PRO A 25 6.37 -2.28 18.92
C PRO A 25 5.95 -1.58 17.63
N ARG A 26 4.64 -1.42 17.40
CA ARG A 26 4.14 -0.68 16.24
C ARG A 26 4.03 0.83 16.49
N THR A 27 3.95 1.24 17.74
CA THR A 27 3.82 2.64 18.16
C THR A 27 4.85 3.01 19.21
N GLY A 28 5.19 4.31 19.30
CA GLY A 28 6.12 4.82 20.31
C GLY A 28 7.60 4.53 20.06
N LEU A 29 7.96 4.02 18.89
CA LEU A 29 9.34 3.66 18.55
C LEU A 29 10.30 4.85 18.69
N GLY A 30 9.87 6.07 18.37
CA GLY A 30 10.69 7.27 18.51
C GLY A 30 11.21 7.51 19.93
N TYR A 31 10.52 7.00 20.96
CA TYR A 31 10.98 7.13 22.37
C TYR A 31 12.10 6.14 22.74
N ILE A 32 12.24 5.05 22.02
CA ILE A 32 13.21 3.99 22.33
C ILE A 32 14.27 3.80 21.24
N THR A 33 14.19 4.58 20.15
CA THR A 33 15.18 4.53 19.07
C THR A 33 16.47 5.21 19.52
N VAL A 34 17.54 4.43 19.69
CA VAL A 34 18.85 4.89 20.13
C VAL A 34 19.93 4.38 19.16
N GLY A 35 20.88 5.23 18.83
CA GLY A 35 22.11 4.84 18.12
C GLY A 35 21.97 4.54 16.63
N ARG A 36 20.84 4.93 15.98
CA ARG A 36 20.59 4.70 14.54
C ARG A 36 20.26 5.97 13.78
N LYS A 37 20.80 7.08 14.25
CA LYS A 37 20.46 8.38 13.67
C LYS A 37 20.85 8.45 12.19
N ASP A 38 22.04 8.01 11.84
CA ASP A 38 22.57 8.12 10.48
C ASP A 38 21.77 7.25 9.48
N GLU A 39 21.39 6.02 9.89
CA GLU A 39 20.56 5.14 9.06
C GLU A 39 19.14 5.71 8.88
N ILE A 40 18.56 6.25 9.94
CA ILE A 40 17.23 6.87 9.89
C ILE A 40 17.29 8.13 9.02
N ASP A 41 18.26 9.00 9.22
CA ASP A 41 18.41 10.23 8.45
C ASP A 41 18.60 9.92 6.94
N ALA A 42 19.39 8.88 6.60
CA ALA A 42 19.56 8.45 5.22
C ALA A 42 18.25 7.96 4.59
N LEU A 43 17.43 7.19 5.32
CA LEU A 43 16.14 6.71 4.84
C LEU A 43 15.08 7.82 4.79
N LEU A 44 15.15 8.79 5.70
CA LEU A 44 14.27 9.97 5.66
C LEU A 44 14.60 10.89 4.47
N ASN A 45 15.88 11.03 4.11
CA ASN A 45 16.28 11.75 2.90
C ASN A 45 15.75 11.06 1.63
N ASP A 46 15.73 9.72 1.58
CA ASP A 46 15.10 9.00 0.47
C ASP A 46 13.58 9.28 0.41
N ILE A 47 12.89 9.29 1.55
CA ILE A 47 11.47 9.62 1.64
C ILE A 47 11.20 11.04 1.12
N GLU A 48 12.05 12.01 1.48
CA GLU A 48 11.95 13.39 0.98
C GLU A 48 12.09 13.43 -0.54
N MET A 49 13.13 12.80 -1.09
CA MET A 49 13.35 12.70 -2.54
C MET A 49 12.16 12.05 -3.26
N ILE A 50 11.54 11.01 -2.68
CA ILE A 50 10.37 10.37 -3.25
C ILE A 50 9.16 11.32 -3.22
N SER A 51 9.02 12.14 -2.18
CA SER A 51 7.94 13.13 -2.09
C SER A 51 8.00 14.20 -3.19
N GLU A 52 9.18 14.40 -3.77
CA GLU A 52 9.46 15.29 -4.90
C GLU A 52 9.34 14.60 -6.27
N GLY A 53 8.87 13.35 -6.30
CA GLY A 53 8.67 12.56 -7.52
C GLY A 53 9.84 11.65 -7.90
N GLY A 54 10.83 11.49 -7.02
CA GLY A 54 11.94 10.56 -7.19
C GLY A 54 11.57 9.11 -6.85
N ALA A 55 12.56 8.22 -6.96
CA ALA A 55 12.46 6.83 -6.54
C ALA A 55 13.73 6.40 -5.83
N SER A 56 13.63 5.52 -4.85
CA SER A 56 14.76 4.95 -4.12
C SER A 56 14.58 3.45 -3.89
N PHE A 57 15.70 2.76 -3.81
CA PHE A 57 15.75 1.36 -3.46
C PHE A 57 16.91 1.12 -2.48
N ARG A 58 16.63 0.41 -1.37
CA ARG A 58 17.62 0.16 -0.31
C ARG A 58 17.60 -1.28 0.17
N PHE A 59 18.78 -1.86 0.31
CA PHE A 59 18.99 -3.08 1.09
C PHE A 59 19.40 -2.75 2.51
N VAL A 60 18.63 -3.24 3.49
CA VAL A 60 19.00 -3.18 4.92
C VAL A 60 19.68 -4.49 5.29
N VAL A 61 21.01 -4.46 5.43
CA VAL A 61 21.82 -5.64 5.70
C VAL A 61 22.33 -5.62 7.15
N GLY A 62 22.25 -6.77 7.82
CA GLY A 62 22.76 -6.90 9.19
C GLY A 62 22.57 -8.32 9.72
N LYS A 63 23.34 -8.68 10.77
CA LYS A 63 23.21 -9.98 11.44
C LYS A 63 21.82 -10.17 12.04
N TYR A 64 21.47 -11.41 12.35
CA TYR A 64 20.26 -11.70 13.13
C TYR A 64 20.32 -10.93 14.47
N GLY A 65 19.19 -10.36 14.89
CA GLY A 65 19.13 -9.53 16.11
C GLY A 65 19.70 -8.11 15.96
N ALA A 66 20.24 -7.71 14.79
CA ALA A 66 20.76 -6.36 14.57
C ALA A 66 19.68 -5.26 14.52
N GLY A 67 18.41 -5.57 14.71
CA GLY A 67 17.30 -4.61 14.75
C GLY A 67 16.85 -4.12 13.36
N LYS A 68 16.98 -4.93 12.31
CA LYS A 68 16.49 -4.58 10.96
C LYS A 68 15.00 -4.31 10.95
N SER A 69 14.20 -5.24 11.47
CA SER A 69 12.74 -5.09 11.55
C SER A 69 12.31 -3.90 12.43
N PHE A 70 13.09 -3.58 13.47
CA PHE A 70 12.89 -2.37 14.27
C PHE A 70 13.10 -1.10 13.43
N LEU A 71 14.17 -1.06 12.62
CA LEU A 71 14.44 0.07 11.72
C LEU A 71 13.33 0.21 10.67
N LEU A 72 12.91 -0.89 10.02
CA LEU A 72 11.82 -0.88 9.06
C LEU A 72 10.53 -0.36 9.69
N GLN A 73 10.17 -0.84 10.89
CA GLN A 73 8.96 -0.36 11.59
C GLN A 73 9.06 1.12 11.99
N THR A 74 10.27 1.60 12.33
CA THR A 74 10.50 3.03 12.64
C THR A 74 10.28 3.88 11.39
N ILE A 75 10.86 3.50 10.27
CA ILE A 75 10.71 4.21 8.99
C ILE A 75 9.26 4.15 8.49
N ARG A 76 8.58 3.01 8.67
CA ARG A 76 7.15 2.84 8.38
C ARG A 76 6.31 3.93 9.06
N ASN A 77 6.54 4.15 10.34
CA ASN A 77 5.80 5.17 11.10
C ASN A 77 6.11 6.58 10.57
N TYR A 78 7.38 6.91 10.36
CA TYR A 78 7.79 8.21 9.82
C TYR A 78 7.24 8.45 8.40
N ALA A 79 7.16 7.42 7.57
CA ALA A 79 6.59 7.51 6.23
C ALA A 79 5.09 7.82 6.29
N MET A 80 4.33 7.11 7.12
CA MET A 80 2.90 7.36 7.30
C MET A 80 2.62 8.77 7.85
N GLU A 81 3.42 9.24 8.81
CA GLU A 81 3.33 10.61 9.35
C GLU A 81 3.58 11.68 8.28
N ARG A 82 4.38 11.37 7.25
CA ARG A 82 4.65 12.24 6.10
C ARG A 82 3.65 12.08 4.94
N GLY A 83 2.59 11.32 5.14
CA GLY A 83 1.52 11.15 4.15
C GLY A 83 1.81 10.10 3.08
N PHE A 84 2.69 9.15 3.34
CA PHE A 84 2.90 7.99 2.48
C PHE A 84 1.94 6.86 2.79
N VAL A 85 1.64 6.05 1.79
CA VAL A 85 1.09 4.72 1.94
C VAL A 85 2.23 3.74 2.15
N VAL A 86 2.10 2.82 3.08
CA VAL A 86 3.10 1.77 3.31
C VAL A 86 2.46 0.40 3.11
N VAL A 87 3.17 -0.46 2.39
CA VAL A 87 2.83 -1.88 2.22
C VAL A 87 4.01 -2.72 2.67
N ASP A 88 3.75 -3.79 3.41
CA ASP A 88 4.81 -4.66 3.91
C ASP A 88 4.47 -6.14 3.76
N ALA A 89 5.50 -6.95 3.53
CA ALA A 89 5.40 -8.40 3.49
C ALA A 89 6.68 -9.07 3.99
N ASP A 90 6.50 -10.16 4.75
CA ASP A 90 7.59 -11.06 5.12
C ASP A 90 7.64 -12.23 4.13
N LEU A 91 8.80 -12.43 3.51
CA LEU A 91 8.97 -13.57 2.61
C LEU A 91 9.00 -14.90 3.38
N SER A 92 8.41 -15.91 2.76
CA SER A 92 8.39 -17.28 3.28
C SER A 92 8.58 -18.27 2.12
N PRO A 93 8.64 -19.59 2.37
CA PRO A 93 8.65 -20.57 1.31
C PRO A 93 7.45 -20.47 0.34
N GLU A 94 6.29 -20.00 0.82
CA GLU A 94 5.04 -19.84 0.08
C GLU A 94 4.82 -18.42 -0.43
N ARG A 95 5.60 -17.45 0.04
CA ARG A 95 5.55 -16.03 -0.36
C ARG A 95 6.91 -15.60 -0.87
N ARG A 96 7.04 -15.55 -2.20
CA ARG A 96 8.30 -15.22 -2.89
C ARG A 96 8.08 -14.05 -3.83
N LEU A 97 9.16 -13.44 -4.29
CA LEU A 97 9.09 -12.39 -5.31
C LEU A 97 8.87 -12.96 -6.70
N VAL A 98 9.36 -14.16 -6.94
CA VAL A 98 9.22 -14.88 -8.21
C VAL A 98 8.81 -16.33 -7.93
N GLY A 99 7.88 -16.84 -8.71
CA GLY A 99 7.38 -18.20 -8.59
C GLY A 99 6.32 -18.48 -9.66
N ASN A 100 5.92 -19.72 -9.79
CA ASN A 100 4.91 -20.16 -10.77
C ASN A 100 3.76 -20.96 -10.15
N LYS A 101 3.68 -20.96 -8.80
CA LYS A 101 2.68 -21.70 -8.02
C LYS A 101 1.80 -20.81 -7.15
N GLY A 102 1.68 -19.53 -7.49
CA GLY A 102 1.00 -18.55 -6.67
C GLY A 102 1.89 -17.87 -5.62
N ASP A 103 3.20 -18.08 -5.69
CA ASP A 103 4.15 -17.56 -4.69
C ASP A 103 4.26 -16.02 -4.75
N GLY A 104 4.35 -15.44 -5.96
CA GLY A 104 4.39 -13.99 -6.17
C GLY A 104 3.03 -13.35 -5.86
N LEU A 105 1.95 -13.99 -6.30
CA LEU A 105 0.59 -13.57 -5.95
C LEU A 105 0.34 -13.60 -4.44
N ALA A 106 0.90 -14.59 -3.71
CA ALA A 106 0.80 -14.64 -2.27
C ALA A 106 1.52 -13.46 -1.59
N THR A 107 2.67 -13.03 -2.13
CA THR A 107 3.37 -11.82 -1.69
C THR A 107 2.53 -10.58 -1.97
N TYR A 108 1.95 -10.45 -3.15
CA TYR A 108 1.04 -9.35 -3.48
C TYR A 108 -0.14 -9.26 -2.52
N LYS A 109 -0.81 -10.38 -2.25
CA LYS A 109 -1.94 -10.45 -1.31
C LYS A 109 -1.53 -9.98 0.09
N GLU A 110 -0.35 -10.36 0.57
CA GLU A 110 0.16 -9.92 1.86
C GLU A 110 0.45 -8.41 1.86
N LEU A 111 1.08 -7.87 0.81
CA LEU A 111 1.29 -6.43 0.65
C LEU A 111 -0.03 -5.65 0.69
N MET A 112 -1.04 -6.10 -0.05
CA MET A 112 -2.35 -5.42 -0.09
C MET A 112 -3.14 -5.56 1.21
N LYS A 113 -3.01 -6.68 1.92
CA LYS A 113 -3.58 -6.89 3.26
C LYS A 113 -2.95 -5.94 4.29
N ASN A 114 -1.62 -5.79 4.24
CA ASN A 114 -0.84 -4.94 5.14
C ASN A 114 -0.78 -3.47 4.69
N LEU A 115 -1.50 -3.09 3.63
CA LEU A 115 -1.57 -1.72 3.17
C LEU A 115 -2.05 -0.81 4.30
N SER A 116 -1.23 0.18 4.62
CA SER A 116 -1.36 1.02 5.80
C SER A 116 -1.23 2.50 5.47
N THR A 117 -1.93 3.29 6.23
CA THR A 117 -1.87 4.77 6.22
C THR A 117 -1.84 5.28 7.65
N LEU A 118 -1.57 6.56 7.84
CA LEU A 118 -1.60 7.18 9.18
C LEU A 118 -2.91 6.92 9.93
N THR A 119 -4.04 6.87 9.21
CA THR A 119 -5.37 6.65 9.81
C THR A 119 -5.75 5.18 9.99
N SER A 120 -5.02 4.27 9.34
CA SER A 120 -5.16 2.81 9.48
C SER A 120 -3.77 2.18 9.52
N PRO A 121 -3.04 2.31 10.65
CA PRO A 121 -1.64 1.93 10.72
C PRO A 121 -1.42 0.41 10.83
N ASP A 122 -2.46 -0.36 11.13
CA ASP A 122 -2.37 -1.81 11.36
C ASP A 122 -2.68 -2.66 10.12
N GLY A 123 -2.76 -2.03 8.95
CA GLY A 123 -3.13 -2.68 7.69
C GLY A 123 -4.60 -2.49 7.33
N GLY A 124 -5.02 -3.11 6.22
CA GLY A 124 -6.41 -3.08 5.76
C GLY A 124 -6.90 -1.72 5.26
N ALA A 125 -6.00 -0.76 5.02
CA ALA A 125 -6.38 0.60 4.66
C ALA A 125 -6.96 0.77 3.24
N LEU A 126 -6.96 -0.27 2.39
CA LEU A 126 -7.37 -0.17 0.98
C LEU A 126 -8.77 0.44 0.82
N SER A 127 -9.77 -0.08 1.52
CA SER A 127 -11.14 0.43 1.42
C SER A 127 -11.25 1.89 1.89
N LEU A 128 -10.59 2.22 2.99
CA LEU A 128 -10.57 3.58 3.53
C LEU A 128 -9.85 4.55 2.57
N LEU A 129 -8.74 4.13 1.95
CA LEU A 129 -8.00 4.91 0.97
C LEU A 129 -8.89 5.26 -0.23
N LEU A 130 -9.55 4.27 -0.82
CA LEU A 130 -10.45 4.48 -1.95
C LEU A 130 -11.64 5.38 -1.59
N SER A 131 -12.25 5.17 -0.41
CA SER A 131 -13.35 5.99 0.07
C SER A 131 -12.93 7.45 0.28
N LYS A 132 -11.77 7.68 0.87
CA LYS A 132 -11.21 9.03 1.05
C LYS A 132 -10.94 9.72 -0.29
N TRP A 133 -10.34 8.99 -1.22
CA TRP A 133 -10.08 9.51 -2.56
C TRP A 133 -11.36 9.95 -3.26
N VAL A 134 -12.40 9.09 -3.28
CA VAL A 134 -13.70 9.43 -3.89
C VAL A 134 -14.32 10.66 -3.22
N ASN A 135 -14.27 10.75 -1.89
CA ASN A 135 -14.81 11.90 -1.17
C ASN A 135 -14.02 13.19 -1.47
N ALA A 136 -12.70 13.11 -1.59
CA ALA A 136 -11.86 14.24 -1.98
C ALA A 136 -12.24 14.71 -3.40
N LEU A 137 -12.37 13.80 -4.37
CA LEU A 137 -12.80 14.13 -5.72
C LEU A 137 -14.19 14.80 -5.77
N LYS A 138 -15.14 14.31 -4.96
CA LYS A 138 -16.45 14.97 -4.84
C LYS A 138 -16.31 16.40 -4.34
N THR A 139 -15.51 16.60 -3.31
CA THR A 139 -15.28 17.93 -2.73
C THR A 139 -14.60 18.87 -3.73
N ASP A 140 -13.60 18.38 -4.46
CA ASP A 140 -12.91 19.16 -5.48
C ASP A 140 -13.86 19.58 -6.61
N VAL A 141 -14.65 18.64 -7.14
CA VAL A 141 -15.65 18.93 -8.20
C VAL A 141 -16.71 19.93 -7.71
N MET A 142 -17.19 19.79 -6.48
CA MET A 142 -18.14 20.75 -5.89
C MET A 142 -17.53 22.15 -5.81
N THR A 143 -16.28 22.25 -5.37
CA THR A 143 -15.58 23.54 -5.22
C THR A 143 -15.29 24.17 -6.58
N GLU A 144 -14.75 23.40 -7.54
CA GLU A 144 -14.38 23.87 -8.89
C GLU A 144 -15.60 24.37 -9.69
N ASN A 145 -16.79 23.78 -9.45
CA ASN A 145 -18.01 24.08 -10.23
C ASN A 145 -19.07 24.85 -9.42
N ALA A 146 -18.76 25.26 -8.20
CA ALA A 146 -19.70 25.92 -7.26
C ALA A 146 -21.02 25.13 -7.09
N LEU A 147 -20.92 23.79 -6.95
CA LEU A 147 -22.07 22.89 -6.83
C LEU A 147 -22.40 22.59 -5.37
N MET A 148 -23.66 22.30 -5.09
CA MET A 148 -24.09 21.70 -3.83
C MET A 148 -24.03 20.17 -3.91
N ALA A 149 -24.02 19.51 -2.74
CA ALA A 149 -23.86 18.06 -2.62
C ALA A 149 -25.01 17.25 -3.26
N ASP A 150 -26.19 17.83 -3.39
CA ASP A 150 -27.39 17.27 -3.98
C ASP A 150 -27.56 17.59 -5.50
N SER A 151 -26.58 18.23 -6.10
CA SER A 151 -26.61 18.57 -7.53
C SER A 151 -26.65 17.31 -8.40
N GLU A 152 -27.66 17.20 -9.27
CA GLU A 152 -27.78 16.10 -10.24
C GLU A 152 -26.56 15.97 -11.17
N LYS A 153 -25.81 17.06 -11.38
CA LYS A 153 -24.61 17.09 -12.23
C LYS A 153 -23.35 16.59 -11.52
N LEU A 154 -23.37 16.50 -10.18
CA LEU A 154 -22.18 16.17 -9.39
C LEU A 154 -21.59 14.82 -9.79
N ASN A 155 -22.41 13.77 -9.83
CA ASN A 155 -21.95 12.42 -10.13
C ASN A 155 -21.33 12.31 -11.53
N SER A 156 -21.94 12.96 -12.54
CA SER A 156 -21.40 12.97 -13.91
C SER A 156 -20.06 13.68 -14.00
N LEU A 157 -19.87 14.79 -13.29
CA LEU A 157 -18.60 15.53 -13.29
C LEU A 157 -17.51 14.78 -12.52
N VAL A 158 -17.87 14.12 -11.42
CA VAL A 158 -16.93 13.25 -10.70
C VAL A 158 -16.50 12.07 -11.57
N GLU A 159 -17.43 11.45 -12.31
CA GLU A 159 -17.11 10.37 -13.24
C GLU A 159 -16.13 10.83 -14.33
N ILE A 160 -16.36 12.00 -14.92
CA ILE A 160 -15.44 12.59 -15.90
C ILE A 160 -14.06 12.80 -15.28
N LYS A 161 -13.98 13.33 -14.07
CA LYS A 161 -12.71 13.55 -13.35
C LYS A 161 -11.98 12.22 -13.05
N ILE A 162 -12.70 11.18 -12.66
CA ILE A 162 -12.16 9.83 -12.48
C ILE A 162 -11.59 9.31 -13.79
N HIS A 163 -12.35 9.40 -14.90
CA HIS A 163 -11.85 8.98 -16.20
C HIS A 163 -10.58 9.72 -16.63
N GLN A 164 -10.48 11.02 -16.38
CA GLN A 164 -9.25 11.77 -16.66
C GLN A 164 -8.06 11.25 -15.87
N ILE A 165 -8.23 10.98 -14.57
CA ILE A 165 -7.16 10.45 -13.71
C ILE A 165 -6.73 9.05 -14.15
N VAL A 166 -7.68 8.16 -14.44
CA VAL A 166 -7.37 6.77 -14.79
C VAL A 166 -6.84 6.61 -16.21
N ASN A 167 -7.24 7.49 -17.15
CA ASN A 167 -6.70 7.50 -18.50
C ASN A 167 -5.16 7.74 -18.52
N GLU A 168 -4.64 8.50 -17.56
CA GLU A 168 -3.20 8.67 -17.41
C GLU A 168 -2.49 7.35 -17.02
N LEU A 169 -3.21 6.40 -16.42
CA LEU A 169 -2.71 5.08 -16.05
C LEU A 169 -2.87 4.06 -17.20
N GLU A 170 -3.78 4.29 -18.17
CA GLU A 170 -4.05 3.35 -19.27
C GLU A 170 -2.84 3.11 -20.19
N SER A 171 -1.92 4.06 -20.27
CA SER A 171 -0.68 3.92 -21.05
C SER A 171 0.32 2.93 -20.44
N ILE A 172 0.07 2.47 -19.22
CA ILE A 172 0.94 1.56 -18.48
C ILE A 172 0.42 0.13 -18.67
N VAL A 173 1.30 -0.86 -18.57
CA VAL A 173 0.94 -2.27 -18.63
C VAL A 173 -0.17 -2.56 -17.62
N HIS A 174 -1.26 -3.20 -18.06
CA HIS A 174 -2.48 -3.45 -17.28
C HIS A 174 -3.27 -2.21 -16.83
N GLY A 175 -2.89 -1.01 -17.28
CA GLY A 175 -3.53 0.25 -16.88
C GLY A 175 -5.02 0.30 -17.22
N PHE A 176 -5.41 -0.20 -18.40
CA PHE A 176 -6.82 -0.23 -18.85
C PHE A 176 -7.73 -1.03 -17.89
N ASP A 177 -7.31 -2.24 -17.49
CA ASP A 177 -8.10 -3.07 -16.59
C ASP A 177 -8.17 -2.47 -15.18
N PHE A 178 -7.06 -1.92 -14.71
CA PHE A 178 -7.01 -1.21 -13.43
C PHE A 178 -7.95 0.01 -13.44
N ALA A 179 -7.90 0.81 -14.50
CA ALA A 179 -8.79 1.97 -14.70
C ALA A 179 -10.27 1.57 -14.64
N ARG A 180 -10.61 0.46 -15.31
CA ARG A 180 -11.96 -0.10 -15.29
C ARG A 180 -12.39 -0.53 -13.89
N ILE A 181 -11.53 -1.18 -13.13
CA ILE A 181 -11.79 -1.57 -11.74
C ILE A 181 -12.03 -0.34 -10.85
N ILE A 182 -11.25 0.72 -11.00
CA ILE A 182 -11.45 1.97 -10.25
C ILE A 182 -12.78 2.66 -10.63
N SER A 183 -13.15 2.63 -11.92
CA SER A 183 -14.45 3.15 -12.37
C SER A 183 -15.62 2.33 -11.81
N LEU A 184 -15.47 1.00 -11.69
CA LEU A 184 -16.48 0.15 -11.04
C LEU A 184 -16.61 0.47 -9.54
N TYR A 185 -15.52 0.81 -8.86
CA TYR A 185 -15.59 1.26 -7.47
C TYR A 185 -16.44 2.53 -7.33
N TRP A 186 -16.22 3.51 -8.22
CA TRP A 186 -17.04 4.72 -8.25
C TRP A 186 -18.51 4.41 -8.46
N ARG A 187 -18.84 3.56 -9.46
CA ARG A 187 -20.22 3.14 -9.72
C ARG A 187 -20.86 2.49 -8.50
N ALA A 188 -20.11 1.63 -7.79
CA ALA A 188 -20.57 1.00 -6.56
C ALA A 188 -20.89 2.03 -5.46
N VAL A 189 -20.07 3.09 -5.35
CA VAL A 189 -20.29 4.18 -4.38
C VAL A 189 -21.55 4.98 -4.74
N VAL A 190 -21.76 5.32 -6.03
CA VAL A 190 -22.93 6.11 -6.48
C VAL A 190 -24.22 5.36 -6.28
N ASN A 191 -24.22 4.05 -6.54
CA ASN A 191 -25.42 3.20 -6.46
C ASN A 191 -25.62 2.59 -5.06
N GLU A 192 -24.77 2.91 -4.09
CA GLU A 192 -24.77 2.30 -2.74
C GLU A 192 -24.71 0.76 -2.80
N ASP A 193 -23.99 0.23 -3.81
CA ASP A 193 -23.86 -1.20 -4.06
C ASP A 193 -22.64 -1.77 -3.31
N ASP A 194 -22.87 -2.20 -2.06
CA ASP A 194 -21.82 -2.76 -1.21
C ASP A 194 -21.31 -4.13 -1.73
N GLU A 195 -22.13 -4.87 -2.49
CA GLU A 195 -21.73 -6.13 -3.10
C GLU A 195 -20.70 -5.87 -4.21
N LEU A 196 -21.00 -4.97 -5.13
CA LEU A 196 -20.05 -4.57 -6.18
C LEU A 196 -18.77 -3.99 -5.59
N LYS A 197 -18.90 -3.15 -4.56
CA LYS A 197 -17.76 -2.58 -3.84
C LYS A 197 -16.85 -3.66 -3.24
N SER A 198 -17.44 -4.70 -2.63
CA SER A 198 -16.70 -5.84 -2.10
C SER A 198 -15.98 -6.63 -3.20
N LYS A 199 -16.64 -6.86 -4.35
CA LYS A 199 -16.06 -7.53 -5.51
C LYS A 199 -14.87 -6.77 -6.09
N VAL A 200 -14.97 -5.44 -6.19
CA VAL A 200 -13.87 -4.57 -6.63
C VAL A 200 -12.67 -4.68 -5.67
N LEU A 201 -12.92 -4.59 -4.37
CA LEU A 201 -11.87 -4.72 -3.35
C LEU A 201 -11.22 -6.12 -3.38
N LYS A 202 -11.99 -7.18 -3.62
CA LYS A 202 -11.52 -8.54 -3.82
C LYS A 202 -10.56 -8.61 -5.01
N TRP A 203 -10.89 -7.95 -6.13
CA TRP A 203 -10.02 -7.91 -7.30
C TRP A 203 -8.70 -7.18 -7.00
N LEU A 204 -8.78 -5.99 -6.41
CA LEU A 204 -7.61 -5.19 -6.05
C LEU A 204 -6.66 -5.90 -5.07
N ARG A 205 -7.19 -6.80 -4.23
CA ARG A 205 -6.39 -7.64 -3.33
C ARG A 205 -5.84 -8.90 -3.98
N GLY A 206 -6.11 -9.14 -5.29
CA GLY A 206 -5.65 -10.34 -5.99
C GLY A 206 -6.34 -11.62 -5.53
N GLU A 207 -7.56 -11.55 -5.00
CA GLU A 207 -8.26 -12.68 -4.38
C GLU A 207 -9.14 -13.48 -5.37
N TYR A 208 -9.26 -13.07 -6.62
CA TYR A 208 -9.92 -13.86 -7.66
C TYR A 208 -9.06 -15.05 -8.06
N SER A 209 -9.70 -16.24 -8.14
CA SER A 209 -9.00 -17.48 -8.48
C SER A 209 -9.02 -17.77 -9.98
N THR A 210 -10.01 -17.28 -10.72
CA THR A 210 -10.15 -17.51 -12.16
C THR A 210 -10.60 -16.25 -12.91
N LYS A 211 -10.13 -16.14 -14.17
CA LYS A 211 -10.58 -15.08 -15.09
C LYS A 211 -12.07 -15.13 -15.37
N THR A 212 -12.66 -16.33 -15.37
CA THR A 212 -14.10 -16.53 -15.58
C THR A 212 -14.92 -15.93 -14.45
N GLU A 213 -14.50 -16.13 -13.20
CA GLU A 213 -15.13 -15.55 -12.02
C GLU A 213 -15.10 -14.01 -12.10
N ALA A 214 -13.93 -13.41 -12.33
CA ALA A 214 -13.79 -11.97 -12.45
C ALA A 214 -14.61 -11.40 -13.63
N LYS A 215 -14.69 -12.12 -14.76
CA LYS A 215 -15.50 -11.72 -15.90
C LYS A 215 -17.00 -11.73 -15.60
N ASN A 216 -17.46 -12.75 -14.89
CA ASN A 216 -18.88 -12.86 -14.53
C ASN A 216 -19.29 -11.80 -13.49
N GLU A 217 -18.44 -11.50 -12.53
CA GLU A 217 -18.75 -10.60 -11.42
C GLU A 217 -18.48 -9.12 -11.73
N LEU A 218 -17.41 -8.83 -12.50
CA LEU A 218 -16.94 -7.45 -12.76
C LEU A 218 -16.91 -7.10 -14.25
N GLY A 219 -17.17 -8.06 -15.13
CA GLY A 219 -16.99 -7.89 -16.58
C GLY A 219 -15.51 -7.75 -17.01
N VAL A 220 -14.54 -8.01 -16.12
CA VAL A 220 -13.11 -7.89 -16.39
C VAL A 220 -12.51 -9.28 -16.59
N GLY A 221 -11.92 -9.53 -17.76
CA GLY A 221 -11.38 -10.85 -18.16
C GLY A 221 -9.96 -11.12 -17.70
N VAL A 222 -9.41 -10.31 -16.80
CA VAL A 222 -8.07 -10.44 -16.24
C VAL A 222 -8.11 -10.52 -14.71
N ILE A 223 -7.12 -11.19 -14.15
CA ILE A 223 -6.88 -11.25 -12.71
C ILE A 223 -5.40 -11.04 -12.46
N ILE A 224 -5.06 -10.54 -11.29
CA ILE A 224 -3.67 -10.42 -10.85
C ILE A 224 -3.12 -11.82 -10.59
N ASN A 225 -1.93 -12.12 -11.11
CA ASN A 225 -1.29 -13.43 -11.04
C ASN A 225 0.22 -13.31 -10.79
N ASP A 226 0.95 -14.45 -10.78
CA ASP A 226 2.39 -14.51 -10.52
C ASP A 226 3.25 -13.73 -11.51
N ASP A 227 2.80 -13.62 -12.77
CA ASP A 227 3.60 -13.03 -13.84
C ASP A 227 3.50 -11.49 -13.85
N ASP A 228 2.42 -10.92 -13.30
CA ASP A 228 2.09 -9.51 -13.46
C ASP A 228 1.82 -8.73 -12.15
N TRP A 229 1.85 -9.39 -10.99
CA TRP A 229 1.56 -8.75 -9.72
C TRP A 229 2.41 -7.48 -9.44
N TYR A 230 3.66 -7.49 -9.89
CA TYR A 230 4.56 -6.35 -9.69
C TYR A 230 4.16 -5.14 -10.55
N GLU A 231 3.63 -5.39 -11.76
CA GLU A 231 3.08 -4.32 -12.61
C GLU A 231 1.88 -3.65 -11.93
N TYR A 232 1.02 -4.44 -11.26
CA TYR A 232 -0.09 -3.89 -10.48
C TYR A 232 0.38 -3.11 -9.24
N ILE A 233 1.48 -3.50 -8.59
CA ILE A 233 2.07 -2.68 -7.52
C ILE A 233 2.55 -1.32 -8.07
N LYS A 234 3.17 -1.29 -9.25
CA LYS A 234 3.58 -0.02 -9.90
C LYS A 234 2.36 0.85 -10.22
N LEU A 235 1.32 0.28 -10.81
CA LEU A 235 0.07 0.99 -11.08
C LEU A 235 -0.54 1.56 -9.79
N PHE A 236 -0.59 0.74 -8.74
CA PHE A 236 -1.13 1.16 -7.46
C PHE A 236 -0.28 2.27 -6.83
N SER A 237 1.06 2.21 -6.96
CA SER A 237 1.95 3.28 -6.48
C SER A 237 1.68 4.63 -7.15
N MET A 238 1.39 4.63 -8.45
CA MET A 238 1.01 5.84 -9.18
C MET A 238 -0.39 6.32 -8.78
N PHE A 239 -1.32 5.38 -8.62
CA PHE A 239 -2.68 5.68 -8.18
C PHE A 239 -2.70 6.36 -6.80
N VAL A 240 -1.92 5.91 -5.83
CA VAL A 240 -1.92 6.53 -4.49
C VAL A 240 -1.42 7.97 -4.51
N VAL A 241 -0.53 8.33 -5.44
CA VAL A 241 -0.12 9.74 -5.65
C VAL A 241 -1.31 10.56 -6.18
N LYS A 242 -2.05 10.02 -7.16
CA LYS A 242 -3.29 10.65 -7.65
C LYS A 242 -4.39 10.71 -6.58
N ALA A 243 -4.36 9.80 -5.61
CA ALA A 243 -5.24 9.82 -4.45
C ALA A 243 -4.82 10.79 -3.34
N GLY A 244 -3.79 11.63 -3.59
CA GLY A 244 -3.35 12.69 -2.69
C GLY A 244 -2.31 12.28 -1.65
N TYR A 245 -1.76 11.08 -1.74
CA TYR A 245 -0.62 10.66 -0.91
C TYR A 245 0.72 11.09 -1.56
N LYS A 246 1.77 11.19 -0.76
CA LYS A 246 3.10 11.58 -1.23
C LYS A 246 3.82 10.48 -2.03
N GLY A 247 3.38 9.25 -1.92
CA GLY A 247 3.93 8.10 -2.60
C GLY A 247 3.62 6.80 -1.85
N MET A 248 4.25 5.72 -2.28
CA MET A 248 4.12 4.40 -1.66
C MET A 248 5.50 3.85 -1.30
N ILE A 249 5.61 3.27 -0.11
CA ILE A 249 6.81 2.57 0.35
C ILE A 249 6.47 1.10 0.50
N MET A 250 7.22 0.26 -0.21
CA MET A 250 7.14 -1.20 -0.10
C MET A 250 8.29 -1.72 0.73
N MET A 251 7.98 -2.43 1.80
CA MET A 251 8.95 -3.04 2.71
C MET A 251 8.86 -4.55 2.63
N ILE A 252 9.98 -5.19 2.30
CA ILE A 252 10.09 -6.64 2.22
C ILE A 252 11.09 -7.11 3.26
N ASP A 253 10.64 -7.88 4.23
CA ASP A 253 11.51 -8.49 5.24
C ASP A 253 11.72 -10.00 4.96
N GLU A 254 12.57 -10.65 5.73
CA GLU A 254 12.93 -12.07 5.64
C GLU A 254 13.50 -12.47 4.26
N LEU A 255 14.28 -11.59 3.61
CA LEU A 255 14.94 -11.85 2.31
C LEU A 255 15.86 -13.08 2.33
N VAL A 256 16.26 -13.56 3.50
CA VAL A 256 17.01 -14.82 3.67
C VAL A 256 16.27 -16.01 3.03
N ASN A 257 14.96 -15.96 2.92
CA ASN A 257 14.16 -17.00 2.29
C ASN A 257 14.40 -17.09 0.76
N LEU A 258 14.94 -16.06 0.10
CA LEU A 258 15.36 -16.12 -1.30
C LEU A 258 16.52 -17.12 -1.51
N PHE A 259 17.42 -17.29 -0.53
CA PHE A 259 18.53 -18.24 -0.60
C PHE A 259 18.11 -19.70 -0.39
N LYS A 260 16.93 -19.93 0.17
CA LYS A 260 16.38 -21.29 0.38
C LYS A 260 15.72 -21.87 -0.88
N ILE A 261 15.76 -21.16 -2.01
CA ILE A 261 15.24 -21.63 -3.28
C ILE A 261 16.18 -22.75 -3.81
N PRO A 262 15.66 -23.97 -4.02
CA PRO A 262 16.52 -25.13 -4.31
C PRO A 262 17.15 -25.12 -5.72
N HIS A 263 16.60 -24.37 -6.67
CA HIS A 263 17.11 -24.32 -8.04
C HIS A 263 17.94 -23.08 -8.33
N SER A 264 19.14 -23.26 -8.88
CA SER A 264 20.07 -22.18 -9.24
C SER A 264 19.47 -21.16 -10.23
N ILE A 265 18.65 -21.62 -11.16
CA ILE A 265 17.96 -20.76 -12.15
C ILE A 265 16.96 -19.80 -11.48
N SER A 266 16.24 -20.28 -10.47
CA SER A 266 15.30 -19.44 -9.72
C SER A 266 15.97 -18.45 -8.74
N ARG A 267 17.30 -18.55 -8.55
CA ARG A 267 18.10 -17.61 -7.74
C ARG A 267 18.64 -16.44 -8.57
N GLN A 268 18.61 -16.55 -9.90
CA GLN A 268 19.17 -15.55 -10.83
C GLN A 268 18.13 -14.50 -11.27
N ASN A 269 16.86 -14.76 -11.01
CA ASN A 269 15.75 -13.84 -11.24
C ASN A 269 15.26 -13.22 -9.93
#